data_1d2a41f3ccbd4284041cdb7f500bab56
#
_entry.id   1d2a41f3ccbd4284041cdb7f500bab56
#
_cell.length_a   1.000
_cell.length_b   1.000
_cell.length_c   1.000
_cell.angle_alpha   90.00
_cell.angle_beta   90.00
_cell.angle_gamma   90.00
#
_symmetry.space_group_name_H-M   'P 1'
#
loop_
_entity.id
_entity.type
_entity.pdbx_description
1 polymer ?
#
loop_
_entity_poly.entity_id
_entity_poly.type
_entity_poly.pdbx_seq_one_letter_code
_entity_poly.pdbx_strand_id
1 'polypeptide(L)'
;MKSVVYLALFSLLLFVSCQSNEQSTSSQKQETQDLIQNPFYNADSAYVFVANQVAFGPRVPNTDAHKKCGDYMVATLQRFGAEVTEQRVP
;
A
#
# COMPACT_ATOMS: atom_id res chain seq x y z
N MET A 1 -42.04 41.11 -3.76
CA MET A 1 -40.86 41.25 -2.88
C MET A 1 -40.64 40.05 -1.95
N LYS A 2 -41.66 39.46 -1.40
CA LYS A 2 -41.46 38.26 -0.52
C LYS A 2 -40.90 37.03 -1.25
N SER A 3 -41.27 36.77 -2.50
CA SER A 3 -40.79 35.65 -3.30
C SER A 3 -39.29 35.72 -3.63
N VAL A 4 -38.77 36.93 -3.82
CA VAL A 4 -37.35 37.15 -4.12
C VAL A 4 -36.46 36.85 -2.90
N VAL A 5 -37.00 37.18 -1.70
CA VAL A 5 -36.29 36.89 -0.43
C VAL A 5 -36.19 35.39 -0.18
N TYR A 6 -37.24 34.62 -0.49
CA TYR A 6 -37.18 33.15 -0.36
C TYR A 6 -36.27 32.50 -1.38
N LEU A 7 -36.19 33.02 -2.60
CA LEU A 7 -35.22 32.54 -3.61
C LEU A 7 -33.78 32.82 -3.20
N ALA A 8 -33.52 34.00 -2.63
CA ALA A 8 -32.19 34.35 -2.13
C ALA A 8 -31.78 33.48 -0.91
N LEU A 9 -32.75 33.21 -0.01
CA LEU A 9 -32.50 32.35 1.14
C LEU A 9 -32.25 30.88 0.73
N PHE A 10 -32.97 30.39 -0.28
CA PHE A 10 -32.81 29.03 -0.80
C PHE A 10 -31.48 28.84 -1.54
N SER A 11 -30.99 29.87 -2.23
CA SER A 11 -29.70 29.87 -2.89
C SER A 11 -28.53 29.84 -1.89
N LEU A 12 -28.70 30.41 -0.70
CA LEU A 12 -27.65 30.44 0.32
C LEU A 12 -27.46 29.08 1.01
N LEU A 13 -28.48 28.20 1.01
CA LEU A 13 -28.44 26.88 1.60
C LEU A 13 -27.70 25.84 0.75
N LEU A 14 -27.44 26.13 -0.52
CA LEU A 14 -26.77 25.19 -1.44
C LEU A 14 -25.22 25.25 -1.38
N PHE A 15 -24.64 26.22 -0.66
CA PHE A 15 -23.18 26.37 -0.57
C PHE A 15 -22.54 25.70 0.64
N VAL A 16 -23.30 25.02 1.49
CA VAL A 16 -22.77 24.41 2.73
C VAL A 16 -22.40 22.94 2.55
N SER A 17 -22.50 22.39 1.34
CA SER A 17 -22.29 20.96 1.10
C SER A 17 -20.99 20.60 0.38
N CYS A 18 -19.91 21.33 0.61
CA CYS A 18 -18.56 20.87 0.22
C CYS A 18 -17.55 21.33 1.25
N GLN A 19 -17.67 20.82 2.46
CA GLN A 19 -16.53 20.73 3.36
C GLN A 19 -15.99 19.31 3.24
N SER A 20 -15.17 19.10 2.21
CA SER A 20 -14.20 18.01 2.22
C SER A 20 -13.31 18.25 3.42
N ASN A 21 -13.58 17.50 4.45
CA ASN A 21 -12.73 17.45 5.63
C ASN A 21 -11.46 16.68 5.25
N GLU A 22 -10.57 17.31 4.48
CA GLU A 22 -9.18 16.89 4.40
C GLU A 22 -8.49 17.31 5.70
N GLN A 23 -8.95 16.76 6.79
CA GLN A 23 -8.18 16.76 8.01
C GLN A 23 -7.30 15.53 7.99
N SER A 24 -6.28 15.59 7.15
CA SER A 24 -5.06 14.81 7.33
C SER A 24 -4.33 15.35 8.57
N THR A 25 -5.02 15.35 9.68
CA THR A 25 -4.36 15.37 10.96
C THR A 25 -3.98 13.93 11.22
N SER A 26 -2.79 13.57 10.79
CA SER A 26 -2.04 12.48 11.36
C SER A 26 -1.72 12.80 12.83
N SER A 27 -2.74 12.96 13.64
CA SER A 27 -2.65 12.59 15.05
C SER A 27 -2.66 11.07 15.03
N GLN A 28 -1.51 10.50 14.72
CA GLN A 28 -1.17 9.20 15.25
C GLN A 28 -1.25 9.37 16.78
N LYS A 29 -2.48 9.22 17.30
CA LYS A 29 -2.66 8.70 18.63
C LYS A 29 -1.86 7.42 18.59
N GLN A 30 -0.68 7.51 19.10
CA GLN A 30 0.18 6.41 19.43
C GLN A 30 -0.58 5.65 20.50
N GLU A 31 -1.60 4.91 20.07
CA GLU A 31 -2.03 3.73 20.77
C GLU A 31 -0.73 2.95 20.90
N THR A 32 -0.23 2.91 22.12
CA THR A 32 0.76 1.95 22.53
C THR A 32 0.06 0.61 22.38
N GLN A 33 -0.12 0.16 21.13
CA GLN A 33 -0.24 -1.24 20.85
C GLN A 33 1.04 -1.79 21.45
N ASP A 34 0.85 -2.51 22.53
CA ASP A 34 1.81 -3.48 23.01
C ASP A 34 2.15 -4.29 21.77
N LEU A 35 3.17 -3.82 21.05
CA LEU A 35 3.65 -4.49 19.84
C LEU A 35 4.03 -5.85 20.37
N ILE A 36 3.20 -6.86 20.07
CA ILE A 36 3.61 -8.24 20.19
C ILE A 36 4.92 -8.29 19.43
N GLN A 37 6.02 -8.10 20.15
CA GLN A 37 7.34 -8.17 19.56
C GLN A 37 7.50 -9.60 19.11
N ASN A 38 7.20 -9.83 17.83
CA ASN A 38 7.58 -11.07 17.21
C ASN A 38 9.11 -11.10 17.23
N PRO A 39 9.72 -11.92 18.09
CA PRO A 39 11.19 -11.93 18.28
C PRO A 39 11.94 -12.33 17.00
N PHE A 40 11.23 -12.83 15.99
CA PHE A 40 11.80 -13.28 14.72
C PHE A 40 11.57 -12.27 13.57
N TYR A 41 10.81 -11.17 13.81
CA TYR A 41 10.60 -10.18 12.78
C TYR A 41 11.76 -9.17 12.75
N ASN A 42 12.39 -9.05 11.59
CA ASN A 42 13.43 -8.06 11.34
C ASN A 42 13.01 -7.16 10.19
N ALA A 43 12.70 -5.90 10.50
CA ALA A 43 12.21 -4.92 9.53
C ALA A 43 13.26 -4.61 8.45
N ASP A 44 14.54 -4.53 8.81
CA ASP A 44 15.62 -4.25 7.87
C ASP A 44 15.77 -5.39 6.86
N SER A 45 15.69 -6.63 7.32
CA SER A 45 15.69 -7.79 6.42
C SER A 45 14.50 -7.80 5.49
N ALA A 46 13.30 -7.46 5.98
CA ALA A 46 12.10 -7.35 5.16
C ALA A 46 12.26 -6.29 4.07
N TYR A 47 12.81 -5.12 4.42
CA TYR A 47 13.11 -4.07 3.46
C TYR A 47 14.11 -4.52 2.39
N VAL A 48 15.19 -5.19 2.79
CA VAL A 48 16.22 -5.71 1.87
C VAL A 48 15.62 -6.70 0.87
N PHE A 49 14.72 -7.59 1.30
CA PHE A 49 14.06 -8.52 0.38
C PHE A 49 13.23 -7.80 -0.68
N VAL A 50 12.51 -6.74 -0.31
CA VAL A 50 11.75 -5.93 -1.26
C VAL A 50 12.68 -5.15 -2.18
N ALA A 51 13.71 -4.51 -1.64
CA ALA A 51 14.69 -3.74 -2.41
C ALA A 51 15.39 -4.62 -3.47
N ASN A 52 15.78 -5.83 -3.12
CA ASN A 52 16.39 -6.78 -4.05
C ASN A 52 15.45 -7.16 -5.18
N GLN A 53 14.15 -7.35 -4.90
CA GLN A 53 13.17 -7.63 -5.95
C GLN A 53 12.96 -6.44 -6.88
N VAL A 54 12.96 -5.22 -6.35
CA VAL A 54 12.82 -3.98 -7.15
C VAL A 54 14.06 -3.75 -8.02
N ALA A 55 15.25 -4.12 -7.55
CA ALA A 55 16.51 -3.93 -8.27
C ALA A 55 16.59 -4.72 -9.61
N PHE A 56 15.77 -5.75 -9.81
CA PHE A 56 15.68 -6.43 -11.11
C PHE A 56 15.03 -5.58 -12.20
N GLY A 57 14.39 -4.46 -11.84
CA GLY A 57 13.68 -3.57 -12.76
C GLY A 57 12.25 -4.00 -13.07
N PRO A 58 11.64 -3.41 -14.12
CA PRO A 58 10.26 -3.71 -14.49
C PRO A 58 10.05 -5.20 -14.82
N ARG A 59 9.16 -5.85 -14.09
CA ARG A 59 8.89 -7.29 -14.24
C ARG A 59 7.79 -7.54 -15.27
N VAL A 60 8.03 -7.12 -16.49
CA VAL A 60 7.14 -7.44 -17.61
C VAL A 60 7.22 -8.95 -17.89
N PRO A 61 6.10 -9.66 -18.05
CA PRO A 61 6.10 -11.10 -18.32
C PRO A 61 7.06 -11.49 -19.45
N ASN A 62 7.76 -12.59 -19.27
CA ASN A 62 8.74 -13.17 -20.23
C ASN A 62 10.04 -12.36 -20.44
N THR A 63 10.25 -11.23 -19.76
CA THR A 63 11.53 -10.53 -19.79
C THR A 63 12.57 -11.19 -18.88
N ASP A 64 13.85 -10.88 -19.12
CA ASP A 64 14.94 -11.35 -18.28
C ASP A 64 14.82 -10.87 -16.83
N ALA A 65 14.33 -9.64 -16.61
CA ALA A 65 14.06 -9.12 -15.27
C ALA A 65 13.01 -9.95 -14.54
N HIS A 66 11.94 -10.36 -15.23
CA HIS A 66 10.92 -11.25 -14.67
C HIS A 66 11.48 -12.61 -14.29
N LYS A 67 12.24 -13.25 -15.19
CA LYS A 67 12.84 -14.57 -14.94
C LYS A 67 13.84 -14.53 -13.78
N LYS A 68 14.78 -13.60 -13.79
CA LYS A 68 15.80 -13.45 -12.73
C LYS A 68 15.18 -13.15 -11.37
N CYS A 69 14.12 -12.34 -11.32
CA CYS A 69 13.41 -12.08 -10.07
C CYS A 69 12.69 -13.34 -9.56
N GLY A 70 12.09 -14.14 -10.45
CA GLY A 70 11.51 -15.45 -10.11
C GLY A 70 12.54 -16.39 -9.51
N ASP A 71 13.68 -16.56 -10.17
CA ASP A 71 14.78 -17.41 -9.71
C ASP A 71 15.29 -16.96 -8.34
N TYR A 72 15.43 -15.64 -8.12
CA TYR A 72 15.83 -15.08 -6.83
C TYR A 72 14.82 -15.42 -5.72
N MET A 73 13.52 -15.32 -6.01
CA MET A 73 12.47 -15.63 -5.02
C MET A 73 12.49 -17.11 -4.67
N VAL A 74 12.60 -18.01 -5.65
CA VAL A 74 12.70 -19.46 -5.44
C VAL A 74 13.91 -19.78 -4.56
N ALA A 75 15.09 -19.29 -4.93
CA ALA A 75 16.32 -19.53 -4.17
C ALA A 75 16.23 -18.99 -2.74
N THR A 76 15.58 -17.83 -2.55
CA THR A 76 15.40 -17.24 -1.23
C THR A 76 14.48 -18.07 -0.35
N LEU A 77 13.36 -18.54 -0.88
CA LEU A 77 12.42 -19.40 -0.14
C LEU A 77 13.06 -20.76 0.22
N GLN A 78 13.76 -21.37 -0.70
CA GLN A 78 14.48 -22.64 -0.43
C GLN A 78 15.55 -22.48 0.65
N ARG A 79 16.25 -21.35 0.68
CA ARG A 79 17.22 -21.03 1.74
C ARG A 79 16.57 -20.97 3.13
N PHE A 80 15.30 -20.59 3.21
CA PHE A 80 14.52 -20.61 4.45
C PHE A 80 13.84 -21.95 4.73
N GLY A 81 14.13 -22.99 3.95
CA GLY A 81 13.61 -24.33 4.16
C GLY A 81 12.24 -24.60 3.54
N ALA A 82 11.75 -23.70 2.69
CA ALA A 82 10.49 -23.93 1.98
C ALA A 82 10.68 -24.91 0.82
N GLU A 83 9.72 -25.83 0.64
CA GLU A 83 9.57 -26.58 -0.58
C GLU A 83 8.84 -25.72 -1.61
N VAL A 84 9.48 -25.48 -2.76
CA VAL A 84 8.95 -24.56 -3.77
C VAL A 84 8.61 -25.34 -5.04
N THR A 85 7.35 -25.23 -5.46
CA THR A 85 6.88 -25.76 -6.74
C THR A 85 6.60 -24.58 -7.69
N GLU A 86 7.32 -24.52 -8.82
CA GLU A 86 7.09 -23.51 -9.84
C GLU A 86 5.97 -23.95 -10.77
N GLN A 87 4.91 -23.17 -10.85
CA GLN A 87 3.85 -23.37 -11.82
C GLN A 87 4.10 -22.47 -13.04
N ARG A 88 4.51 -23.07 -14.13
CA ARG A 88 4.70 -22.38 -15.41
C ARG A 88 3.44 -22.52 -16.28
N VAL A 89 2.87 -21.38 -16.64
CA VAL A 89 1.72 -21.34 -17.57
C VAL A 89 2.28 -21.08 -18.96
N PRO A 90 1.86 -21.86 -19.98
CA PRO A 90 2.29 -21.67 -21.35
C PRO A 90 1.76 -20.37 -21.97
#